data_c64e2d9f1ad922fe0bb7d6e1dca7443f
#
_entry.id   c64e2d9f1ad922fe0bb7d6e1dca7443f
#
_cell.length_a   1.000
_cell.length_b   1.000
_cell.length_c   1.000
_cell.angle_alpha   90.00
_cell.angle_beta   90.00
_cell.angle_gamma   90.00
#
_symmetry.space_group_name_H-M   'P 1'
#
loop_
_entity.id
_entity.type
_entity.pdbx_description
1 polymer ?
#
loop_
_entity_poly.entity_id
_entity_poly.type
_entity_poly.pdbx_seq_one_letter_code
_entity_poly.pdbx_strand_id
1 'polypeptide(L)'
;MSIYLDHASGWPLSAGVREAMARWIDEPGSPMALHDHARGPAQVVDDAHAAVAALVGWPPESVILTSGATEARNLAIKGTLSARGTAAPVIAADHLAHASTIATARSLTRHAGALRLADVDAVGDVLPRAIADAAGGADLVVVTHGQAEVGCVRNATALVAAARVAAPGAVIVLDAEETAGLLPVTDGHGADVVVIGGRSMGGPAWVGALLVRPGIMLHPLIEGGLEEHGKRGGAHDVPAIAALAQAVAEAMAGMPARAEMMRACATDLTEGLLAVPRVVLNGPAPGIRLPGHVQVSARGVEGEALALAMAARGVAVAPGSACTFGAGKSSPVLEAMGADDDVARGAVLLTAGPGTTADDLGAAIVAFTESVTVLRAMAPEGQ
;
A
#
# COMPACT_ATOMS: atom_id res chain seq x y z
N MET A 1 15.38 8.11 22.77
CA MET A 1 14.65 7.20 21.86
C MET A 1 14.42 7.97 20.56
N SER A 2 14.46 7.34 19.41
CA SER A 2 14.09 8.00 18.17
C SER A 2 12.58 7.98 17.99
N ILE A 3 12.01 9.08 17.55
CA ILE A 3 10.59 9.21 17.17
C ILE A 3 10.42 8.55 15.80
N TYR A 4 9.44 7.65 15.68
CA TYR A 4 9.18 6.94 14.43
C TYR A 4 7.88 7.44 13.78
N LEU A 5 8.02 8.16 12.68
CA LEU A 5 6.93 8.70 11.87
C LEU A 5 7.05 8.22 10.40
N ASP A 6 7.47 6.97 10.22
CA ASP A 6 7.56 6.31 8.92
C ASP A 6 6.72 5.01 8.89
N HIS A 7 5.50 5.08 9.42
CA HIS A 7 4.60 3.92 9.47
C HIS A 7 4.13 3.47 8.07
N ALA A 8 4.28 4.31 7.05
CA ALA A 8 4.08 3.90 5.66
C ALA A 8 5.08 2.84 5.20
N SER A 9 6.30 2.84 5.73
CA SER A 9 7.29 1.79 5.45
C SER A 9 7.08 0.50 6.25
N GLY A 10 6.33 0.56 7.34
CA GLY A 10 5.97 -0.57 8.20
C GLY A 10 5.72 -0.14 9.63
N TRP A 11 4.89 -0.90 10.33
CA TRP A 11 4.59 -0.65 11.73
C TRP A 11 5.47 -1.51 12.63
N PRO A 12 5.84 -1.04 13.82
CA PRO A 12 6.36 -1.92 14.87
C PRO A 12 5.34 -3.02 15.15
N LEU A 13 5.77 -4.27 15.13
CA LEU A 13 4.88 -5.40 15.43
C LEU A 13 4.36 -5.29 16.87
N SER A 14 3.07 -5.52 17.07
CA SER A 14 2.46 -5.60 18.40
C SER A 14 3.04 -6.75 19.23
N ALA A 15 2.81 -6.77 20.53
CA ALA A 15 3.20 -7.90 21.37
C ALA A 15 2.50 -9.19 20.91
N GLY A 16 1.19 -9.12 20.59
CA GLY A 16 0.43 -10.28 20.13
C GLY A 16 0.95 -10.82 18.78
N VAL A 17 1.27 -9.95 17.84
CA VAL A 17 1.83 -10.36 16.53
C VAL A 17 3.20 -11.01 16.69
N ARG A 18 4.08 -10.45 17.55
CA ARG A 18 5.39 -11.07 17.84
C ARG A 18 5.25 -12.42 18.51
N GLU A 19 4.34 -12.56 19.46
CA GLU A 19 4.08 -13.83 20.16
C GLU A 19 3.53 -14.89 19.21
N ALA A 20 2.54 -14.53 18.36
CA ALA A 20 1.99 -15.41 17.35
C ALA A 20 3.08 -15.92 16.40
N MET A 21 3.98 -15.05 15.96
CA MET A 21 5.11 -15.41 15.11
C MET A 21 6.11 -16.32 15.83
N ALA A 22 6.53 -15.94 17.06
CA ALA A 22 7.57 -16.63 17.82
C ALA A 22 7.19 -18.07 18.16
N ARG A 23 5.90 -18.34 18.39
CA ARG A 23 5.36 -19.68 18.68
C ARG A 23 5.72 -20.71 17.62
N TRP A 24 5.88 -20.30 16.36
CA TRP A 24 6.03 -21.22 15.23
C TRP A 24 7.47 -21.27 14.66
N ILE A 25 8.41 -20.48 15.20
CA ILE A 25 9.79 -20.40 14.68
C ILE A 25 10.52 -21.75 14.84
N ASP A 26 10.33 -22.42 15.97
CA ASP A 26 11.01 -23.67 16.30
C ASP A 26 10.15 -24.93 16.05
N GLU A 27 8.89 -24.76 15.59
CA GLU A 27 7.98 -25.88 15.36
C GLU A 27 8.24 -26.53 14.01
N PRO A 28 8.61 -27.82 13.98
CA PRO A 28 8.81 -28.54 12.74
C PRO A 28 7.47 -28.93 12.11
N GLY A 29 7.41 -28.99 10.82
CA GLY A 29 6.28 -29.55 10.08
C GLY A 29 5.83 -28.69 8.93
N SER A 30 5.44 -29.35 7.84
CA SER A 30 4.80 -28.70 6.70
C SER A 30 3.29 -28.82 6.85
N PRO A 31 2.51 -27.75 6.58
CA PRO A 31 1.05 -27.82 6.53
C PRO A 31 0.51 -28.93 5.59
N MET A 32 1.31 -29.33 4.60
CA MET A 32 0.94 -30.34 3.59
C MET A 32 1.32 -31.78 3.99
N ALA A 33 1.95 -32.00 5.16
CA ALA A 33 2.35 -33.33 5.59
C ALA A 33 1.20 -34.10 6.25
N LEU A 34 1.33 -35.44 6.33
CA LEU A 34 0.24 -36.34 6.82
C LEU A 34 0.43 -36.76 8.30
N HIS A 35 1.51 -36.34 8.96
CA HIS A 35 1.80 -36.69 10.35
C HIS A 35 1.28 -35.63 11.33
N ASP A 36 1.25 -35.97 12.63
CA ASP A 36 0.65 -35.12 13.65
C ASP A 36 1.32 -33.73 13.78
N HIS A 37 2.62 -33.60 13.52
CA HIS A 37 3.31 -32.30 13.51
C HIS A 37 2.82 -31.35 12.40
N ALA A 38 2.08 -31.83 11.40
CA ALA A 38 1.51 -30.99 10.36
C ALA A 38 0.21 -30.29 10.79
N ARG A 39 -0.51 -30.82 11.80
CA ARG A 39 -1.85 -30.32 12.16
C ARG A 39 -1.84 -28.87 12.63
N GLY A 40 -0.85 -28.51 13.46
CA GLY A 40 -0.71 -27.14 13.94
C GLY A 40 -0.41 -26.15 12.82
N PRO A 41 0.64 -26.37 12.02
CA PRO A 41 0.92 -25.55 10.84
C PRO A 41 -0.26 -25.46 9.84
N ALA A 42 -0.98 -26.56 9.57
CA ALA A 42 -2.16 -26.54 8.70
C ALA A 42 -3.27 -25.62 9.26
N GLN A 43 -3.55 -25.73 10.57
CA GLN A 43 -4.54 -24.89 11.24
C GLN A 43 -4.15 -23.40 11.16
N VAL A 44 -2.87 -23.05 11.28
CA VAL A 44 -2.39 -21.67 11.11
C VAL A 44 -2.69 -21.12 9.72
N VAL A 45 -2.50 -21.93 8.68
CA VAL A 45 -2.79 -21.55 7.30
C VAL A 45 -4.30 -21.35 7.12
N ASP A 46 -5.12 -22.26 7.63
CA ASP A 46 -6.58 -22.17 7.57
C ASP A 46 -7.11 -20.96 8.34
N ASP A 47 -6.59 -20.69 9.54
CA ASP A 47 -6.94 -19.52 10.34
C ASP A 47 -6.58 -18.21 9.62
N ALA A 48 -5.43 -18.16 8.95
CA ALA A 48 -5.01 -17.01 8.16
C ALA A 48 -5.91 -16.78 6.95
N HIS A 49 -6.27 -17.83 6.22
CA HIS A 49 -7.26 -17.74 5.13
C HIS A 49 -8.58 -17.19 5.66
N ALA A 50 -9.09 -17.70 6.77
CA ALA A 50 -10.34 -17.24 7.35
C ALA A 50 -10.26 -15.77 7.81
N ALA A 51 -9.17 -15.38 8.48
CA ALA A 51 -8.98 -14.01 8.96
C ALA A 51 -8.90 -13.01 7.79
N VAL A 52 -8.08 -13.30 6.78
CA VAL A 52 -7.92 -12.44 5.60
C VAL A 52 -9.22 -12.34 4.79
N ALA A 53 -9.92 -13.47 4.61
CA ALA A 53 -11.22 -13.49 3.93
C ALA A 53 -12.26 -12.59 4.62
N ALA A 54 -12.26 -12.58 5.96
CA ALA A 54 -13.17 -11.77 6.75
C ALA A 54 -12.99 -10.25 6.55
N LEU A 55 -11.79 -9.76 6.21
CA LEU A 55 -11.54 -8.34 5.89
C LEU A 55 -12.42 -7.85 4.73
N VAL A 56 -12.66 -8.73 3.76
CA VAL A 56 -13.39 -8.41 2.54
C VAL A 56 -14.82 -8.96 2.58
N GLY A 57 -15.08 -9.93 3.46
CA GLY A 57 -16.36 -10.64 3.55
C GLY A 57 -16.51 -11.71 2.45
N TRP A 58 -15.38 -12.26 1.96
CA TRP A 58 -15.37 -13.37 0.99
C TRP A 58 -15.10 -14.71 1.69
N PRO A 59 -15.34 -15.84 1.01
CA PRO A 59 -15.06 -17.16 1.60
C PRO A 59 -13.53 -17.43 1.67
N PRO A 60 -13.05 -18.23 2.67
CA PRO A 60 -11.62 -18.50 2.87
C PRO A 60 -10.89 -19.07 1.64
N GLU A 61 -11.54 -19.87 0.83
CA GLU A 61 -10.99 -20.44 -0.41
C GLU A 61 -10.71 -19.41 -1.51
N SER A 62 -11.15 -18.17 -1.33
CA SER A 62 -10.78 -17.04 -2.20
C SER A 62 -9.37 -16.53 -1.94
N VAL A 63 -8.77 -16.84 -0.79
CA VAL A 63 -7.48 -16.30 -0.36
C VAL A 63 -6.34 -17.13 -0.94
N ILE A 64 -5.27 -16.44 -1.35
CA ILE A 64 -3.98 -17.00 -1.74
C ILE A 64 -2.93 -16.23 -0.95
N LEU A 65 -2.22 -16.90 -0.06
CA LEU A 65 -1.14 -16.28 0.73
C LEU A 65 0.09 -16.04 -0.15
N THR A 66 0.73 -14.89 0.03
CA THR A 66 1.87 -14.43 -0.77
C THR A 66 2.98 -13.88 0.11
N SER A 67 4.16 -13.62 -0.46
CA SER A 67 5.29 -12.99 0.20
C SER A 67 5.14 -11.45 0.32
N GLY A 68 3.92 -10.95 0.28
CA GLY A 68 3.60 -9.52 0.37
C GLY A 68 2.84 -9.00 -0.84
N ALA A 69 2.44 -7.74 -0.78
CA ALA A 69 1.60 -7.11 -1.80
C ALA A 69 2.26 -7.03 -3.18
N THR A 70 3.59 -6.96 -3.26
CA THR A 70 4.29 -6.96 -4.56
C THR A 70 4.12 -8.29 -5.31
N GLU A 71 4.24 -9.43 -4.63
CA GLU A 71 3.92 -10.74 -5.22
C GLU A 71 2.43 -10.81 -5.58
N ALA A 72 1.54 -10.38 -4.68
CA ALA A 72 0.10 -10.38 -4.91
C ALA A 72 -0.30 -9.57 -6.16
N ARG A 73 0.26 -8.36 -6.37
CA ARG A 73 0.06 -7.55 -7.59
C ARG A 73 0.54 -8.26 -8.84
N ASN A 74 1.75 -8.82 -8.79
CA ASN A 74 2.30 -9.57 -9.92
C ASN A 74 1.43 -10.79 -10.25
N LEU A 75 0.99 -11.55 -9.24
CA LEU A 75 0.13 -12.72 -9.41
C LEU A 75 -1.24 -12.31 -9.96
N ALA A 76 -1.86 -11.24 -9.43
CA ALA A 76 -3.11 -10.69 -9.93
C ALA A 76 -3.03 -10.35 -11.42
N ILE A 77 -1.99 -9.64 -11.86
CA ILE A 77 -1.87 -9.15 -13.23
C ILE A 77 -1.41 -10.26 -14.17
N LYS A 78 -0.29 -10.91 -13.86
CA LYS A 78 0.30 -11.95 -14.73
C LYS A 78 -0.54 -13.21 -14.75
N GLY A 79 -0.99 -13.66 -13.57
CA GLY A 79 -1.73 -14.92 -13.43
C GLY A 79 -3.08 -14.88 -14.12
N THR A 80 -3.83 -13.79 -13.99
CA THR A 80 -5.14 -13.65 -14.66
C THR A 80 -5.00 -13.50 -16.17
N LEU A 81 -4.06 -12.70 -16.65
CA LEU A 81 -3.83 -12.54 -18.11
C LEU A 81 -3.30 -13.82 -18.74
N SER A 82 -2.40 -14.54 -18.06
CA SER A 82 -1.93 -15.84 -18.51
C SER A 82 -3.06 -16.86 -18.60
N ALA A 83 -3.94 -16.93 -17.61
CA ALA A 83 -5.07 -17.84 -17.63
C ALA A 83 -6.08 -17.55 -18.75
N ARG A 84 -6.14 -16.29 -19.21
CA ARG A 84 -6.97 -15.87 -20.35
C ARG A 84 -6.31 -16.10 -21.70
N GLY A 85 -5.02 -16.44 -21.73
CA GLY A 85 -4.26 -16.65 -22.97
C GLY A 85 -4.11 -15.37 -23.82
N THR A 86 -4.14 -14.20 -23.20
CA THR A 86 -4.10 -12.90 -23.90
C THR A 86 -2.68 -12.62 -24.39
N ALA A 87 -2.46 -12.66 -25.71
CA ALA A 87 -1.14 -12.44 -26.31
C ALA A 87 -0.72 -10.96 -26.38
N ALA A 88 -1.68 -10.06 -26.49
CA ALA A 88 -1.48 -8.61 -26.59
C ALA A 88 -2.38 -7.88 -25.58
N PRO A 89 -2.07 -7.95 -24.27
CA PRO A 89 -2.97 -7.47 -23.23
C PRO A 89 -3.11 -5.95 -23.26
N VAL A 90 -4.35 -5.48 -23.06
CA VAL A 90 -4.64 -4.08 -22.75
C VAL A 90 -4.90 -3.99 -21.25
N ILE A 91 -4.01 -3.28 -20.56
CA ILE A 91 -4.06 -3.09 -19.10
C ILE A 91 -4.35 -1.62 -18.81
N ALA A 92 -5.35 -1.34 -17.98
CA ALA A 92 -5.65 -0.01 -17.49
C ALA A 92 -5.28 0.13 -16.02
N ALA A 93 -4.74 1.29 -15.64
CA ALA A 93 -4.47 1.70 -14.27
C ALA A 93 -4.54 3.22 -14.19
N ASP A 94 -4.16 3.82 -13.07
CA ASP A 94 -3.97 5.27 -12.98
C ASP A 94 -2.46 5.63 -12.89
N HIS A 95 -2.15 6.91 -13.10
CA HIS A 95 -0.78 7.43 -13.06
C HIS A 95 -0.10 7.27 -11.70
N LEU A 96 -0.87 7.15 -10.61
CA LEU A 96 -0.37 7.00 -9.25
C LEU A 96 -0.44 5.56 -8.73
N ALA A 97 -0.75 4.59 -9.59
CA ALA A 97 -0.74 3.18 -9.23
C ALA A 97 0.66 2.77 -8.75
N HIS A 98 0.71 1.83 -7.81
CA HIS A 98 1.96 1.39 -7.20
C HIS A 98 3.01 0.99 -8.24
N ALA A 99 4.29 1.30 -7.97
CA ALA A 99 5.40 1.06 -8.90
C ALA A 99 5.46 -0.38 -9.42
N SER A 100 5.16 -1.38 -8.59
CA SER A 100 5.12 -2.79 -9.03
C SER A 100 3.97 -3.09 -10.00
N THR A 101 2.82 -2.42 -9.88
CA THR A 101 1.71 -2.49 -10.83
C THR A 101 2.15 -1.96 -12.21
N ILE A 102 2.71 -0.75 -12.22
CA ILE A 102 3.18 -0.10 -13.45
C ILE A 102 4.31 -0.91 -14.11
N ALA A 103 5.29 -1.36 -13.33
CA ALA A 103 6.41 -2.15 -13.84
C ALA A 103 5.95 -3.49 -14.43
N THR A 104 5.02 -4.18 -13.76
CA THR A 104 4.44 -5.44 -14.23
C THR A 104 3.65 -5.23 -15.51
N ALA A 105 2.78 -4.22 -15.56
CA ALA A 105 1.99 -3.91 -16.76
C ALA A 105 2.90 -3.54 -17.96
N ARG A 106 3.88 -2.66 -17.75
CA ARG A 106 4.88 -2.31 -18.80
C ARG A 106 5.66 -3.52 -19.30
N SER A 107 6.01 -4.45 -18.41
CA SER A 107 6.71 -5.68 -18.81
C SER A 107 5.86 -6.54 -19.75
N LEU A 108 4.57 -6.70 -19.46
CA LEU A 108 3.66 -7.50 -20.26
C LEU A 108 3.28 -6.85 -21.59
N THR A 109 3.22 -5.52 -21.64
CA THR A 109 2.83 -4.77 -22.82
C THR A 109 4.04 -4.32 -23.67
N ARG A 110 5.26 -4.69 -23.31
CA ARG A 110 6.50 -4.23 -23.98
C ARG A 110 6.55 -4.55 -25.46
N HIS A 111 6.08 -5.72 -25.86
CA HIS A 111 6.17 -6.22 -27.26
C HIS A 111 4.82 -6.20 -27.97
N ALA A 112 3.72 -6.32 -27.24
CA ALA A 112 2.37 -6.29 -27.79
C ALA A 112 1.37 -5.89 -26.70
N GLY A 113 0.26 -5.26 -27.08
CA GLY A 113 -0.73 -4.75 -26.14
C GLY A 113 -0.52 -3.29 -25.78
N ALA A 114 -1.15 -2.84 -24.70
CA ALA A 114 -1.08 -1.45 -24.24
C ALA A 114 -1.23 -1.32 -22.72
N LEU A 115 -0.48 -0.41 -22.11
CA LEU A 115 -0.76 0.16 -20.79
C LEU A 115 -1.41 1.52 -21.00
N ARG A 116 -2.62 1.69 -20.46
CA ARG A 116 -3.36 2.96 -20.46
C ARG A 116 -3.48 3.47 -19.03
N LEU A 117 -3.15 4.73 -18.83
CA LEU A 117 -3.14 5.36 -17.52
C LEU A 117 -4.21 6.43 -17.45
N ALA A 118 -5.10 6.31 -16.48
CA ALA A 118 -6.10 7.33 -16.17
C ALA A 118 -5.43 8.54 -15.53
N ASP A 119 -5.86 9.74 -15.93
CA ASP A 119 -5.41 10.99 -15.34
C ASP A 119 -5.91 11.14 -13.91
N VAL A 120 -5.13 11.87 -13.13
CA VAL A 120 -5.41 12.21 -11.74
C VAL A 120 -5.56 13.73 -11.59
N ASP A 121 -6.25 14.16 -10.56
CA ASP A 121 -6.37 15.57 -10.23
C ASP A 121 -5.22 16.06 -9.33
N ALA A 122 -5.25 17.34 -8.98
CA ALA A 122 -4.23 17.99 -8.15
C ALA A 122 -4.15 17.46 -6.69
N VAL A 123 -5.13 16.68 -6.23
CA VAL A 123 -5.09 16.01 -4.92
C VAL A 123 -4.83 14.50 -5.02
N GLY A 124 -4.59 13.98 -6.23
CA GLY A 124 -4.28 12.59 -6.49
C GLY A 124 -5.51 11.68 -6.60
N ASP A 125 -6.71 12.24 -6.73
CA ASP A 125 -7.93 11.47 -6.97
C ASP A 125 -8.11 11.16 -8.46
N VAL A 126 -8.86 10.10 -8.74
CA VAL A 126 -9.21 9.64 -10.07
C VAL A 126 -10.71 9.79 -10.28
N LEU A 127 -11.11 10.52 -11.30
CA LEU A 127 -12.52 10.62 -11.63
C LEU A 127 -13.02 9.34 -12.30
N PRO A 128 -14.27 8.89 -12.02
CA PRO A 128 -14.84 7.70 -12.66
C PRO A 128 -14.77 7.70 -14.18
N ARG A 129 -14.91 8.88 -14.82
CA ARG A 129 -14.76 9.02 -16.27
C ARG A 129 -13.34 8.73 -16.75
N ALA A 130 -12.32 9.16 -16.01
CA ALA A 130 -10.93 8.97 -16.41
C ALA A 130 -10.54 7.48 -16.39
N ILE A 131 -10.98 6.73 -15.35
CA ILE A 131 -10.75 5.28 -15.34
C ILE A 131 -11.60 4.56 -16.40
N ALA A 132 -12.81 5.01 -16.71
CA ALA A 132 -13.63 4.45 -17.77
C ALA A 132 -12.98 4.64 -19.15
N ASP A 133 -12.45 5.83 -19.43
CA ASP A 133 -11.76 6.16 -20.70
C ASP A 133 -10.51 5.26 -20.87
N ALA A 134 -9.71 5.08 -19.82
CA ALA A 134 -8.56 4.20 -19.84
C ALA A 134 -8.94 2.71 -19.99
N ALA A 135 -10.04 2.30 -19.35
CA ALA A 135 -10.50 0.92 -19.30
C ALA A 135 -11.17 0.44 -20.59
N GLY A 136 -11.62 1.33 -21.49
CA GLY A 136 -12.35 0.94 -22.70
C GLY A 136 -11.69 -0.18 -23.49
N GLY A 137 -12.29 -1.39 -23.51
CA GLY A 137 -11.75 -2.59 -24.16
C GLY A 137 -10.49 -3.16 -23.50
N ALA A 138 -10.23 -2.88 -22.23
CA ALA A 138 -9.14 -3.49 -21.48
C ALA A 138 -9.44 -4.95 -21.11
N ASP A 139 -8.38 -5.75 -20.97
CA ASP A 139 -8.42 -7.12 -20.46
C ASP A 139 -8.34 -7.15 -18.94
N LEU A 140 -7.65 -6.15 -18.37
CA LEU A 140 -7.44 -6.01 -16.92
C LEU A 140 -7.42 -4.53 -16.54
N VAL A 141 -8.08 -4.21 -15.42
CA VAL A 141 -8.08 -2.86 -14.84
C VAL A 141 -7.59 -2.94 -13.39
N VAL A 142 -6.61 -2.11 -13.01
CA VAL A 142 -6.18 -1.97 -11.64
C VAL A 142 -6.73 -0.67 -11.07
N VAL A 143 -7.48 -0.77 -9.97
CA VAL A 143 -8.01 0.36 -9.20
C VAL A 143 -7.23 0.43 -7.89
N THR A 144 -6.57 1.54 -7.64
CA THR A 144 -5.86 1.81 -6.37
C THR A 144 -6.86 2.43 -5.38
N HIS A 145 -7.07 1.81 -4.21
CA HIS A 145 -7.98 2.33 -3.18
C HIS A 145 -7.34 3.45 -2.38
N GLY A 146 -6.11 3.24 -1.89
CA GLY A 146 -5.33 4.24 -1.16
C GLY A 146 -3.98 4.48 -1.83
N GLN A 147 -3.63 5.74 -2.02
CA GLN A 147 -2.35 6.11 -2.62
C GLN A 147 -1.28 6.30 -1.54
N ALA A 148 -0.18 5.57 -1.62
CA ALA A 148 0.83 5.43 -0.57
C ALA A 148 1.61 6.72 -0.25
N GLU A 149 1.81 7.60 -1.23
CA GLU A 149 2.68 8.76 -1.10
C GLU A 149 1.92 10.01 -0.61
N VAL A 150 0.81 10.38 -1.26
CA VAL A 150 0.02 11.57 -0.89
C VAL A 150 -1.17 11.25 0.02
N GLY A 151 -1.42 9.96 0.26
CA GLY A 151 -2.48 9.52 1.15
C GLY A 151 -3.91 9.66 0.60
N CYS A 152 -4.09 9.88 -0.69
CA CYS A 152 -5.43 9.99 -1.28
C CYS A 152 -6.19 8.67 -1.15
N VAL A 153 -7.40 8.72 -0.55
CA VAL A 153 -8.35 7.59 -0.50
C VAL A 153 -9.42 7.84 -1.54
N ARG A 154 -9.61 6.89 -2.43
CA ARG A 154 -10.48 7.00 -3.59
C ARG A 154 -11.82 6.32 -3.38
N ASN A 155 -12.83 6.76 -4.06
CA ASN A 155 -14.12 6.05 -4.11
C ASN A 155 -13.99 4.81 -5.00
N ALA A 156 -13.39 3.74 -4.44
CA ALA A 156 -13.13 2.51 -5.17
C ALA A 156 -14.41 1.90 -5.77
N THR A 157 -15.54 1.97 -5.08
CA THR A 157 -16.82 1.46 -5.60
C THR A 157 -17.23 2.16 -6.89
N ALA A 158 -17.12 3.50 -6.94
CA ALA A 158 -17.45 4.26 -8.14
C ALA A 158 -16.45 3.98 -9.29
N LEU A 159 -15.15 3.83 -8.98
CA LEU A 159 -14.14 3.52 -9.98
C LEU A 159 -14.31 2.12 -10.55
N VAL A 160 -14.54 1.11 -9.71
CA VAL A 160 -14.82 -0.28 -10.12
C VAL A 160 -16.08 -0.34 -10.98
N ALA A 161 -17.15 0.34 -10.59
CA ALA A 161 -18.38 0.39 -11.38
C ALA A 161 -18.15 1.03 -12.76
N ALA A 162 -17.42 2.14 -12.82
CA ALA A 162 -17.09 2.81 -14.09
C ALA A 162 -16.21 1.93 -14.99
N ALA A 163 -15.21 1.27 -14.43
CA ALA A 163 -14.37 0.31 -15.16
C ALA A 163 -15.17 -0.87 -15.69
N ARG A 164 -16.09 -1.43 -14.87
CA ARG A 164 -16.96 -2.54 -15.26
C ARG A 164 -17.89 -2.18 -16.44
N VAL A 165 -18.44 -0.96 -16.45
CA VAL A 165 -19.26 -0.47 -17.55
C VAL A 165 -18.44 -0.31 -18.83
N ALA A 166 -17.24 0.24 -18.74
CA ALA A 166 -16.36 0.51 -19.89
C ALA A 166 -15.71 -0.78 -20.45
N ALA A 167 -15.45 -1.77 -19.60
CA ALA A 167 -14.85 -3.05 -19.95
C ALA A 167 -15.54 -4.22 -19.23
N PRO A 168 -16.73 -4.64 -19.65
CA PRO A 168 -17.52 -5.68 -18.97
C PRO A 168 -16.80 -7.04 -18.84
N GLY A 169 -15.91 -7.33 -19.78
CA GLY A 169 -15.13 -8.56 -19.79
C GLY A 169 -13.77 -8.48 -19.08
N ALA A 170 -13.36 -7.32 -18.59
CA ALA A 170 -12.07 -7.17 -17.90
C ALA A 170 -12.09 -7.79 -16.52
N VAL A 171 -10.93 -8.28 -16.07
CA VAL A 171 -10.70 -8.56 -14.64
C VAL A 171 -10.38 -7.24 -13.95
N ILE A 172 -11.10 -6.91 -12.89
CA ILE A 172 -10.86 -5.71 -12.10
C ILE A 172 -10.14 -6.08 -10.80
N VAL A 173 -8.94 -5.55 -10.64
CA VAL A 173 -8.07 -5.74 -9.47
C VAL A 173 -8.18 -4.50 -8.59
N LEU A 174 -8.57 -4.65 -7.33
CA LEU A 174 -8.48 -3.62 -6.31
C LEU A 174 -7.17 -3.74 -5.56
N ASP A 175 -6.34 -2.72 -5.62
CA ASP A 175 -5.17 -2.61 -4.79
C ASP A 175 -5.56 -1.93 -3.47
N ALA A 176 -5.73 -2.72 -2.42
CA ALA A 176 -6.12 -2.30 -1.09
C ALA A 176 -4.97 -2.37 -0.06
N GLU A 177 -3.71 -2.49 -0.50
CA GLU A 177 -2.57 -2.62 0.43
C GLU A 177 -2.56 -1.52 1.49
N GLU A 178 -2.76 -0.27 1.09
CA GLU A 178 -2.66 0.87 2.02
C GLU A 178 -3.92 1.08 2.87
N THR A 179 -5.03 0.45 2.52
CA THR A 179 -6.32 0.68 3.18
C THR A 179 -6.79 -0.49 4.02
N ALA A 180 -6.42 -1.72 3.68
CA ALA A 180 -6.81 -2.90 4.43
C ALA A 180 -6.37 -2.79 5.90
N GLY A 181 -7.30 -3.01 6.82
CA GLY A 181 -7.06 -2.88 8.26
C GLY A 181 -7.07 -1.44 8.82
N LEU A 182 -7.16 -0.43 7.95
CA LEU A 182 -7.35 0.99 8.32
C LEU A 182 -8.73 1.50 7.90
N LEU A 183 -9.23 1.04 6.78
CA LEU A 183 -10.52 1.41 6.20
C LEU A 183 -11.26 0.16 5.74
N PRO A 184 -12.59 0.16 5.69
CA PRO A 184 -13.37 -0.96 5.19
C PRO A 184 -13.05 -1.27 3.72
N VAL A 185 -12.91 -2.58 3.40
CA VAL A 185 -12.73 -3.09 2.03
C VAL A 185 -13.87 -4.07 1.71
N THR A 186 -15.08 -3.74 2.14
CA THR A 186 -16.26 -4.61 2.09
C THR A 186 -16.58 -5.03 0.66
N ASP A 187 -16.76 -6.34 0.46
CA ASP A 187 -17.02 -6.97 -0.85
C ASP A 187 -16.01 -6.56 -1.94
N GLY A 188 -14.77 -6.19 -1.55
CA GLY A 188 -13.77 -5.73 -2.50
C GLY A 188 -14.24 -4.54 -3.35
N HIS A 189 -15.21 -3.75 -2.88
CA HIS A 189 -15.86 -2.67 -3.63
C HIS A 189 -16.39 -3.12 -5.00
N GLY A 190 -16.72 -4.41 -5.17
CA GLY A 190 -17.21 -4.99 -6.43
C GLY A 190 -16.12 -5.44 -7.40
N ALA A 191 -14.84 -5.39 -7.02
CA ALA A 191 -13.72 -5.92 -7.82
C ALA A 191 -13.74 -7.46 -7.89
N ASP A 192 -13.00 -8.04 -8.83
CA ASP A 192 -12.85 -9.48 -9.00
C ASP A 192 -11.69 -10.05 -8.18
N VAL A 193 -10.69 -9.22 -7.95
CA VAL A 193 -9.45 -9.56 -7.25
C VAL A 193 -9.08 -8.44 -6.29
N VAL A 194 -8.61 -8.77 -5.08
CA VAL A 194 -8.16 -7.79 -4.07
C VAL A 194 -6.75 -8.12 -3.63
N VAL A 195 -5.88 -7.11 -3.63
CA VAL A 195 -4.50 -7.19 -3.15
C VAL A 195 -4.42 -6.65 -1.72
N ILE A 196 -3.81 -7.42 -0.81
CA ILE A 196 -3.60 -7.07 0.60
C ILE A 196 -2.14 -7.32 0.99
N GLY A 197 -1.56 -6.40 1.77
CA GLY A 197 -0.25 -6.55 2.41
C GLY A 197 -0.37 -6.59 3.93
N GLY A 198 0.52 -7.34 4.60
CA GLY A 198 0.56 -7.36 6.08
C GLY A 198 1.00 -6.04 6.69
N ARG A 199 1.81 -5.26 5.97
CA ARG A 199 2.46 -4.03 6.42
C ARG A 199 1.49 -2.98 6.98
N SER A 200 0.41 -2.69 6.27
CA SER A 200 -0.58 -1.67 6.66
C SER A 200 -1.46 -2.06 7.85
N MET A 201 -1.39 -3.33 8.28
CA MET A 201 -2.15 -3.88 9.39
C MET A 201 -1.30 -4.13 10.64
N GLY A 202 0.00 -3.80 10.60
CA GLY A 202 0.94 -4.10 11.70
C GLY A 202 1.44 -5.54 11.69
N GLY A 203 1.29 -6.23 10.57
CA GLY A 203 1.91 -7.53 10.29
C GLY A 203 3.28 -7.38 9.62
N PRO A 204 4.01 -8.51 9.44
CA PRO A 204 5.27 -8.50 8.72
C PRO A 204 5.11 -8.00 7.27
N ALA A 205 6.08 -7.20 6.81
CA ALA A 205 6.04 -6.63 5.46
C ALA A 205 6.24 -7.68 4.35
N TRP A 206 6.80 -8.84 4.71
CA TRP A 206 7.08 -9.96 3.80
C TRP A 206 5.99 -11.03 3.80
N VAL A 207 4.77 -10.69 4.17
CA VAL A 207 3.59 -11.53 4.03
C VAL A 207 2.43 -10.70 3.55
N GLY A 208 1.58 -11.29 2.73
CA GLY A 208 0.38 -10.66 2.19
C GLY A 208 -0.57 -11.68 1.62
N ALA A 209 -1.60 -11.23 0.94
CA ALA A 209 -2.56 -12.10 0.32
C ALA A 209 -3.14 -11.50 -0.96
N LEU A 210 -3.56 -12.39 -1.84
CA LEU A 210 -4.41 -12.10 -2.98
C LEU A 210 -5.76 -12.80 -2.75
N LEU A 211 -6.84 -12.04 -2.80
CA LEU A 211 -8.18 -12.61 -2.79
C LEU A 211 -8.72 -12.62 -4.22
N VAL A 212 -9.29 -13.73 -4.62
CA VAL A 212 -9.78 -13.95 -5.99
C VAL A 212 -11.22 -14.47 -5.93
N ARG A 213 -12.17 -13.78 -6.57
CA ARG A 213 -13.56 -14.22 -6.61
C ARG A 213 -13.70 -15.60 -7.25
N PRO A 214 -14.64 -16.43 -6.76
CA PRO A 214 -15.01 -17.66 -7.45
C PRO A 214 -15.33 -17.38 -8.93
N GLY A 215 -14.77 -18.22 -9.82
CA GLY A 215 -14.96 -18.11 -11.27
C GLY A 215 -13.87 -17.31 -12.00
N ILE A 216 -13.04 -16.55 -11.31
CA ILE A 216 -11.86 -15.91 -11.92
C ILE A 216 -10.72 -16.93 -12.01
N MET A 217 -10.27 -17.20 -13.23
CA MET A 217 -9.15 -18.10 -13.49
C MET A 217 -7.83 -17.39 -13.25
N LEU A 218 -6.89 -18.10 -12.63
CA LEU A 218 -5.56 -17.60 -12.31
C LEU A 218 -4.54 -18.72 -12.46
N HIS A 219 -3.49 -18.48 -13.26
CA HIS A 219 -2.32 -19.35 -13.33
C HIS A 219 -1.29 -18.94 -12.27
N PRO A 220 -0.56 -19.89 -11.68
CA PRO A 220 0.48 -19.55 -10.71
C PRO A 220 1.58 -18.69 -11.35
N LEU A 221 2.17 -17.81 -10.54
CA LEU A 221 3.39 -17.09 -10.89
C LEU A 221 4.62 -17.89 -10.48
N ILE A 222 4.51 -18.61 -9.36
CA ILE A 222 5.52 -19.51 -8.83
C ILE A 222 4.99 -20.93 -8.98
N GLU A 223 5.52 -21.63 -9.95
CA GLU A 223 5.18 -23.03 -10.20
C GLU A 223 5.73 -23.92 -9.08
N GLY A 224 5.00 -24.99 -8.71
CA GLY A 224 5.46 -25.87 -7.64
C GLY A 224 4.45 -26.94 -7.24
N GLY A 225 4.29 -27.13 -5.94
CA GLY A 225 3.38 -28.11 -5.36
C GLY A 225 1.92 -27.66 -5.35
N LEU A 226 1.13 -28.29 -4.49
CA LEU A 226 -0.30 -28.02 -4.36
C LEU A 226 -0.63 -26.96 -3.30
N GLU A 227 0.38 -26.29 -2.75
CA GLU A 227 0.19 -25.17 -1.83
C GLU A 227 -0.72 -24.11 -2.48
N GLU A 228 -1.51 -23.44 -1.67
CA GLU A 228 -2.50 -22.45 -2.12
C GLU A 228 -3.38 -23.01 -3.29
N HIS A 229 -3.76 -24.27 -3.20
CA HIS A 229 -4.52 -24.97 -4.24
C HIS A 229 -3.83 -24.96 -5.63
N GLY A 230 -2.49 -25.03 -5.64
CA GLY A 230 -1.69 -24.98 -6.86
C GLY A 230 -1.58 -23.59 -7.50
N LYS A 231 -2.02 -22.55 -6.81
CA LYS A 231 -1.97 -21.16 -7.32
C LYS A 231 -0.71 -20.40 -6.91
N ARG A 232 0.00 -20.92 -5.89
CA ARG A 232 1.28 -20.39 -5.43
C ARG A 232 2.10 -21.53 -4.82
N GLY A 233 3.06 -22.08 -5.55
CA GLY A 233 3.91 -23.15 -5.08
C GLY A 233 4.99 -22.70 -4.11
N GLY A 234 5.53 -23.66 -3.34
CA GLY A 234 6.58 -23.46 -2.35
C GLY A 234 6.06 -23.44 -0.91
N ALA A 235 6.95 -23.81 0.01
CA ALA A 235 6.61 -23.96 1.42
C ALA A 235 5.99 -22.69 2.02
N HIS A 236 5.04 -22.90 2.91
CA HIS A 236 4.43 -21.83 3.69
C HIS A 236 5.41 -21.33 4.78
N ASP A 237 5.55 -20.00 4.90
CA ASP A 237 6.19 -19.37 6.05
C ASP A 237 5.19 -19.31 7.21
N VAL A 238 5.05 -20.42 7.93
CA VAL A 238 4.06 -20.57 9.02
C VAL A 238 4.19 -19.49 10.09
N PRO A 239 5.42 -19.10 10.54
CA PRO A 239 5.58 -17.98 11.47
C PRO A 239 5.02 -16.66 10.94
N ALA A 240 5.34 -16.29 9.69
CA ALA A 240 4.83 -15.04 9.10
C ALA A 240 3.32 -15.08 8.85
N ILE A 241 2.78 -16.24 8.48
CA ILE A 241 1.34 -16.47 8.28
C ILE A 241 0.58 -16.34 9.61
N ALA A 242 1.10 -16.90 10.70
CA ALA A 242 0.53 -16.74 12.04
C ALA A 242 0.52 -15.26 12.47
N ALA A 243 1.61 -14.55 12.20
CA ALA A 243 1.72 -13.12 12.46
C ALA A 243 0.72 -12.30 11.62
N LEU A 244 0.49 -12.67 10.35
CA LEU A 244 -0.51 -12.01 9.50
C LEU A 244 -1.92 -12.23 10.06
N ALA A 245 -2.29 -13.46 10.42
CA ALA A 245 -3.61 -13.75 11.00
C ALA A 245 -3.88 -12.93 12.25
N GLN A 246 -2.90 -12.86 13.16
CA GLN A 246 -2.99 -12.05 14.38
C GLN A 246 -3.10 -10.55 14.07
N ALA A 247 -2.30 -10.04 13.13
CA ALA A 247 -2.35 -8.63 12.72
C ALA A 247 -3.71 -8.25 12.13
N VAL A 248 -4.29 -9.13 11.30
CA VAL A 248 -5.64 -8.95 10.75
C VAL A 248 -6.68 -8.92 11.85
N ALA A 249 -6.63 -9.85 12.82
CA ALA A 249 -7.56 -9.88 13.94
C ALA A 249 -7.51 -8.60 14.77
N GLU A 250 -6.31 -8.11 15.11
CA GLU A 250 -6.10 -6.86 15.81
C GLU A 250 -6.56 -5.64 14.97
N ALA A 251 -6.30 -5.69 13.67
CA ALA A 251 -6.73 -4.67 12.74
C ALA A 251 -8.26 -4.53 12.73
N MET A 252 -8.97 -5.63 12.55
CA MET A 252 -10.44 -5.63 12.51
C MET A 252 -11.06 -5.20 13.84
N ALA A 253 -10.54 -5.68 14.96
CA ALA A 253 -11.07 -5.34 16.27
C ALA A 253 -10.95 -3.84 16.61
N GLY A 254 -9.88 -3.19 16.16
CA GLY A 254 -9.56 -1.80 16.52
C GLY A 254 -9.68 -0.77 15.37
N MET A 255 -10.14 -1.16 14.18
CA MET A 255 -10.10 -0.32 12.97
C MET A 255 -10.68 1.09 13.16
N PRO A 256 -11.93 1.30 13.64
CA PRO A 256 -12.49 2.65 13.73
C PRO A 256 -11.72 3.54 14.71
N ALA A 257 -11.42 3.05 15.91
CA ALA A 257 -10.73 3.81 16.95
C ALA A 257 -9.29 4.15 16.54
N ARG A 258 -8.60 3.19 15.90
CA ARG A 258 -7.25 3.40 15.37
C ARG A 258 -7.23 4.42 14.23
N ALA A 259 -8.13 4.31 13.27
CA ALA A 259 -8.25 5.27 12.19
C ALA A 259 -8.53 6.68 12.70
N GLU A 260 -9.38 6.82 13.72
CA GLU A 260 -9.68 8.12 14.31
C GLU A 260 -8.47 8.72 15.05
N MET A 261 -7.79 7.94 15.87
CA MET A 261 -6.56 8.37 16.55
C MET A 261 -5.50 8.83 15.54
N MET A 262 -5.29 8.04 14.47
CA MET A 262 -4.31 8.37 13.44
C MET A 262 -4.71 9.63 12.65
N ARG A 263 -6.01 9.86 12.40
CA ARG A 263 -6.49 11.11 11.77
C ARG A 263 -6.25 12.32 12.65
N ALA A 264 -6.45 12.21 13.97
CA ALA A 264 -6.14 13.29 14.91
C ALA A 264 -4.65 13.64 14.85
N CYS A 265 -3.75 12.64 14.90
CA CYS A 265 -2.32 12.85 14.73
C CYS A 265 -1.97 13.54 13.40
N ALA A 266 -2.62 13.13 12.29
CA ALA A 266 -2.38 13.76 11.00
C ALA A 266 -2.85 15.24 10.94
N THR A 267 -3.93 15.57 11.65
CA THR A 267 -4.43 16.94 11.77
C THR A 267 -3.42 17.80 12.53
N ASP A 268 -2.99 17.38 13.70
CA ASP A 268 -2.01 18.10 14.54
C ASP A 268 -0.68 18.31 13.80
N LEU A 269 -0.16 17.24 13.13
CA LEU A 269 1.04 17.36 12.29
C LEU A 269 0.84 18.36 11.17
N THR A 270 -0.28 18.29 10.45
CA THR A 270 -0.54 19.18 9.31
C THR A 270 -0.58 20.63 9.76
N GLU A 271 -1.28 20.96 10.84
CA GLU A 271 -1.37 22.31 11.39
C GLU A 271 0.01 22.84 11.78
N GLY A 272 0.81 22.03 12.50
CA GLY A 272 2.14 22.44 12.94
C GLY A 272 3.14 22.61 11.79
N LEU A 273 3.12 21.73 10.80
CA LEU A 273 4.02 21.78 9.66
C LEU A 273 3.69 22.94 8.72
N LEU A 274 2.40 23.24 8.50
CA LEU A 274 1.95 24.35 7.66
C LEU A 274 2.17 25.74 8.30
N ALA A 275 2.44 25.81 9.60
CA ALA A 275 2.87 27.04 10.25
C ALA A 275 4.27 27.50 9.80
N VAL A 276 5.08 26.59 9.22
CA VAL A 276 6.40 26.93 8.67
C VAL A 276 6.22 27.62 7.31
N PRO A 277 6.79 28.82 7.10
CA PRO A 277 6.63 29.55 5.84
C PRO A 277 7.06 28.75 4.62
N ARG A 278 6.31 28.87 3.51
CA ARG A 278 6.59 28.19 2.23
C ARG A 278 6.57 26.66 2.34
N VAL A 279 5.80 26.10 3.28
CA VAL A 279 5.45 24.68 3.32
C VAL A 279 4.05 24.51 2.75
N VAL A 280 3.87 23.51 1.92
CA VAL A 280 2.58 23.17 1.28
C VAL A 280 2.20 21.72 1.59
N LEU A 281 0.91 21.49 1.79
CA LEU A 281 0.37 20.13 1.93
C LEU A 281 0.14 19.53 0.55
N ASN A 282 0.61 18.30 0.34
CA ASN A 282 0.36 17.53 -0.88
C ASN A 282 -0.81 16.56 -0.66
N GLY A 283 -1.62 16.36 -1.70
CA GLY A 283 -2.78 15.49 -1.63
C GLY A 283 -3.98 16.10 -0.89
N PRO A 284 -4.96 15.28 -0.48
CA PRO A 284 -6.22 15.77 0.10
C PRO A 284 -6.04 16.29 1.54
N ALA A 285 -7.06 17.00 2.05
CA ALA A 285 -7.10 17.46 3.44
C ALA A 285 -7.05 16.30 4.45
N PRO A 286 -6.61 16.53 5.72
CA PRO A 286 -6.40 15.46 6.69
C PRO A 286 -7.60 14.55 6.94
N GLY A 287 -8.84 15.07 6.93
CA GLY A 287 -10.05 14.30 7.21
C GLY A 287 -10.47 13.28 6.14
N ILE A 288 -9.94 13.40 4.92
CA ILE A 288 -10.33 12.59 3.74
C ILE A 288 -9.15 11.83 3.11
N ARG A 289 -8.06 11.67 3.85
CA ARG A 289 -6.87 10.92 3.42
C ARG A 289 -6.70 9.64 4.26
N LEU A 290 -5.71 8.83 3.88
CA LEU A 290 -5.28 7.69 4.71
C LEU A 290 -5.02 8.16 6.15
N PRO A 291 -5.53 7.46 7.16
CA PRO A 291 -5.29 7.79 8.55
C PRO A 291 -3.79 7.88 8.87
N GLY A 292 -3.40 8.92 9.57
CA GLY A 292 -2.00 9.13 9.97
C GLY A 292 -1.07 9.69 8.89
N HIS A 293 -1.52 9.90 7.68
CA HIS A 293 -0.69 10.24 6.51
C HIS A 293 -0.57 11.75 6.32
N VAL A 294 0.64 12.27 6.28
CA VAL A 294 0.91 13.71 6.04
C VAL A 294 2.12 13.82 5.11
N GLN A 295 1.90 14.17 3.84
CA GLN A 295 2.98 14.56 2.95
C GLN A 295 2.97 16.07 2.78
N VAL A 296 4.10 16.70 3.06
CA VAL A 296 4.32 18.14 2.85
C VAL A 296 5.55 18.37 2.01
N SER A 297 5.58 19.52 1.31
CA SER A 297 6.77 19.97 0.61
C SER A 297 7.25 21.29 1.19
N ALA A 298 8.54 21.37 1.53
CA ALA A 298 9.19 22.59 1.96
C ALA A 298 9.91 23.24 0.76
N ARG A 299 9.34 24.31 0.20
CA ARG A 299 9.93 25.00 -0.95
C ARG A 299 11.34 25.51 -0.65
N GLY A 300 12.23 25.33 -1.62
CA GLY A 300 13.65 25.68 -1.49
C GLY A 300 14.46 24.70 -0.64
N VAL A 301 13.98 23.48 -0.43
CA VAL A 301 14.66 22.41 0.33
C VAL A 301 14.50 21.10 -0.45
N GLU A 302 15.58 20.30 -0.51
CA GLU A 302 15.50 18.93 -1.05
C GLU A 302 14.91 17.99 0.01
N GLY A 303 13.87 17.22 -0.33
CA GLY A 303 13.17 16.34 0.60
C GLY A 303 14.04 15.24 1.21
N GLU A 304 15.00 14.68 0.43
CA GLU A 304 15.98 13.73 0.96
C GLU A 304 16.88 14.36 2.03
N ALA A 305 17.36 15.59 1.77
CA ALA A 305 18.17 16.32 2.74
C ALA A 305 17.36 16.65 4.00
N LEU A 306 16.07 16.98 3.83
CA LEU A 306 15.16 17.25 4.95
C LEU A 306 14.93 15.98 5.79
N ALA A 307 14.67 14.83 5.16
CA ALA A 307 14.51 13.57 5.88
C ALA A 307 15.79 13.17 6.66
N LEU A 308 16.96 13.36 6.08
CA LEU A 308 18.25 13.14 6.75
C LEU A 308 18.48 14.10 7.92
N ALA A 309 18.14 15.39 7.74
CA ALA A 309 18.26 16.40 8.79
C ALA A 309 17.32 16.14 9.97
N MET A 310 16.11 15.63 9.71
CA MET A 310 15.17 15.17 10.73
C MET A 310 15.68 13.91 11.45
N ALA A 311 16.21 12.94 10.70
CA ALA A 311 16.81 11.73 11.28
C ALA A 311 17.99 12.07 12.20
N ALA A 312 18.84 13.04 11.85
CA ALA A 312 19.91 13.53 12.70
C ALA A 312 19.41 14.20 14.01
N ARG A 313 18.14 14.62 14.04
CA ARG A 313 17.44 15.15 15.23
C ARG A 313 16.59 14.08 15.95
N GLY A 314 16.75 12.81 15.57
CA GLY A 314 16.06 11.68 16.19
C GLY A 314 14.62 11.46 15.72
N VAL A 315 14.22 12.01 14.56
CA VAL A 315 12.89 11.81 13.97
C VAL A 315 13.02 11.07 12.64
N ALA A 316 12.53 9.85 12.58
CA ALA A 316 12.50 9.04 11.36
C ALA A 316 11.24 9.35 10.53
N VAL A 317 11.45 9.78 9.29
CA VAL A 317 10.40 10.09 8.30
C VAL A 317 10.84 9.55 6.93
N ALA A 318 9.90 9.34 6.01
CA ALA A 318 10.24 8.95 4.64
C ALA A 318 10.53 10.18 3.76
N PRO A 319 11.47 10.10 2.79
CA PRO A 319 11.50 11.06 1.70
C PRO A 319 10.20 10.98 0.90
N GLY A 320 9.81 12.07 0.24
CA GLY A 320 8.53 12.18 -0.47
C GLY A 320 8.30 11.11 -1.55
N SER A 321 9.37 10.54 -2.10
CA SER A 321 9.31 9.41 -3.02
C SER A 321 10.32 8.34 -2.64
N ALA A 322 9.87 7.32 -1.92
CA ALA A 322 10.70 6.18 -1.54
C ALA A 322 11.26 5.38 -2.76
N CYS A 323 10.54 5.39 -3.88
CA CYS A 323 10.92 4.63 -5.09
C CYS A 323 12.01 5.30 -5.91
N THR A 324 12.32 6.58 -5.70
CA THR A 324 13.36 7.34 -6.41
C THR A 324 14.54 7.71 -5.54
N PHE A 325 14.61 7.19 -4.32
CA PHE A 325 15.68 7.45 -3.37
C PHE A 325 17.08 7.28 -3.98
N GLY A 326 17.94 8.27 -3.77
CA GLY A 326 19.31 8.28 -4.29
C GLY A 326 19.46 8.64 -5.78
N ALA A 327 18.37 8.88 -6.50
CA ALA A 327 18.42 9.25 -7.91
C ALA A 327 18.40 10.78 -8.14
N GLY A 328 18.25 11.60 -7.09
CA GLY A 328 18.13 13.06 -7.18
C GLY A 328 16.95 13.52 -8.05
N LYS A 329 15.91 12.67 -8.14
CA LYS A 329 14.72 12.94 -8.97
C LYS A 329 13.56 13.38 -8.10
N SER A 330 12.74 14.26 -8.66
CA SER A 330 11.45 14.68 -8.12
C SER A 330 10.47 13.50 -8.00
N SER A 331 9.43 13.65 -7.16
CA SER A 331 8.36 12.66 -7.02
C SER A 331 7.55 12.54 -8.31
N PRO A 332 7.54 11.37 -8.98
CA PRO A 332 6.70 11.17 -10.17
C PRO A 332 5.20 11.22 -9.85
N VAL A 333 4.82 10.98 -8.59
CA VAL A 333 3.44 11.12 -8.10
C VAL A 333 3.04 12.60 -8.10
N LEU A 334 3.86 13.47 -7.51
CA LEU A 334 3.58 14.90 -7.46
C LEU A 334 3.66 15.53 -8.86
N GLU A 335 4.59 15.09 -9.72
CA GLU A 335 4.63 15.51 -11.12
C GLU A 335 3.34 15.14 -11.87
N ALA A 336 2.84 13.92 -11.71
CA ALA A 336 1.59 13.48 -12.34
C ALA A 336 0.37 14.26 -11.82
N MET A 337 0.43 14.78 -10.58
CA MET A 337 -0.59 15.66 -9.99
C MET A 337 -0.45 17.12 -10.46
N GLY A 338 0.56 17.47 -11.27
CA GLY A 338 0.79 18.81 -11.77
C GLY A 338 1.54 19.75 -10.81
N ALA A 339 2.21 19.19 -9.78
CA ALA A 339 3.04 20.00 -8.90
C ALA A 339 4.26 20.58 -9.64
N ASP A 340 4.66 21.78 -9.27
CA ASP A 340 5.91 22.34 -9.79
C ASP A 340 7.15 21.62 -9.22
N ASP A 341 8.29 21.78 -9.88
CA ASP A 341 9.53 21.06 -9.57
C ASP A 341 10.02 21.32 -8.13
N ASP A 342 9.87 22.54 -7.61
CA ASP A 342 10.26 22.92 -6.25
C ASP A 342 9.39 22.18 -5.20
N VAL A 343 8.10 22.02 -5.47
CA VAL A 343 7.19 21.21 -4.64
C VAL A 343 7.53 19.72 -4.75
N ALA A 344 7.71 19.21 -5.97
CA ALA A 344 7.96 17.79 -6.19
C ALA A 344 9.30 17.30 -5.59
N ARG A 345 10.32 18.17 -5.53
CA ARG A 345 11.63 17.89 -4.91
C ARG A 345 11.62 18.06 -3.40
N GLY A 346 10.86 19.02 -2.89
CA GLY A 346 10.85 19.38 -1.46
C GLY A 346 9.99 18.48 -0.58
N ALA A 347 9.48 17.37 -1.11
CA ALA A 347 8.51 16.52 -0.44
C ALA A 347 9.12 15.64 0.64
N VAL A 348 8.42 15.53 1.77
CA VAL A 348 8.68 14.58 2.86
C VAL A 348 7.37 14.01 3.35
N LEU A 349 7.38 12.72 3.67
CA LEU A 349 6.21 11.99 4.17
C LEU A 349 6.39 11.66 5.64
N LEU A 350 5.46 12.11 6.47
CA LEU A 350 5.33 11.75 7.87
C LEU A 350 4.08 10.89 8.04
N THR A 351 4.22 9.75 8.69
CA THR A 351 3.08 8.86 8.94
C THR A 351 3.04 8.45 10.41
N ALA A 352 1.98 8.85 11.09
CA ALA A 352 1.68 8.44 12.45
C ALA A 352 1.01 7.05 12.47
N GLY A 353 1.26 6.29 13.52
CA GLY A 353 0.68 4.97 13.71
C GLY A 353 0.45 4.64 15.17
N PRO A 354 0.12 3.37 15.50
CA PRO A 354 -0.05 2.96 16.89
C PRO A 354 1.17 3.30 17.74
N GLY A 355 0.92 3.95 18.89
CA GLY A 355 1.98 4.36 19.81
C GLY A 355 2.54 5.75 19.60
N THR A 356 2.17 6.45 18.52
CA THR A 356 2.53 7.86 18.32
C THR A 356 1.83 8.72 19.38
N THR A 357 2.60 9.55 20.09
CA THR A 357 2.11 10.42 21.18
C THR A 357 2.08 11.89 20.76
N ALA A 358 1.34 12.73 21.49
CA ALA A 358 1.33 14.18 21.27
C ALA A 358 2.73 14.81 21.44
N ASP A 359 3.52 14.29 22.38
CA ASP A 359 4.90 14.74 22.59
C ASP A 359 5.78 14.41 21.38
N ASP A 360 5.61 13.22 20.78
CA ASP A 360 6.31 12.85 19.52
C ASP A 360 5.96 13.80 18.40
N LEU A 361 4.68 14.15 18.24
CA LEU A 361 4.23 15.10 17.21
C LEU A 361 4.83 16.49 17.43
N GLY A 362 4.81 17.00 18.66
CA GLY A 362 5.41 18.30 19.01
C GLY A 362 6.89 18.33 18.72
N ALA A 363 7.64 17.31 19.13
CA ALA A 363 9.07 17.21 18.88
C ALA A 363 9.38 17.08 17.36
N ALA A 364 8.55 16.36 16.60
CA ALA A 364 8.71 16.25 15.16
C ALA A 364 8.48 17.58 14.43
N ILE A 365 7.50 18.38 14.84
CA ILE A 365 7.24 19.71 14.29
C ILE A 365 8.44 20.66 14.55
N VAL A 366 9.02 20.61 15.76
CA VAL A 366 10.23 21.37 16.10
C VAL A 366 11.40 20.94 15.23
N ALA A 367 11.65 19.62 15.15
CA ALA A 367 12.76 19.07 14.33
C ALA A 367 12.61 19.45 12.85
N PHE A 368 11.39 19.40 12.30
CA PHE A 368 11.10 19.82 10.93
C PHE A 368 11.41 21.31 10.73
N THR A 369 10.90 22.16 11.62
CA THR A 369 11.07 23.63 11.54
C THR A 369 12.54 24.02 11.55
N GLU A 370 13.33 23.46 12.47
CA GLU A 370 14.77 23.69 12.56
C GLU A 370 15.51 23.17 11.33
N SER A 371 15.15 21.97 10.84
CA SER A 371 15.76 21.37 9.65
C SER A 371 15.53 22.24 8.41
N VAL A 372 14.29 22.67 8.18
CA VAL A 372 13.95 23.58 7.07
C VAL A 372 14.71 24.89 7.17
N THR A 373 14.81 25.47 8.37
CA THR A 373 15.53 26.72 8.60
C THR A 373 17.01 26.60 8.25
N VAL A 374 17.67 25.55 8.74
CA VAL A 374 19.09 25.28 8.48
C VAL A 374 19.34 25.03 7.00
N LEU A 375 18.54 24.18 6.36
CA LEU A 375 18.73 23.81 4.95
C LEU A 375 18.53 25.02 4.02
N ARG A 376 17.53 25.87 4.29
CA ARG A 376 17.33 27.13 3.53
C ARG A 376 18.49 28.12 3.70
N ALA A 377 19.08 28.19 4.89
CA ALA A 377 20.26 29.04 5.12
C ALA A 377 21.52 28.52 4.42
N MET A 378 21.57 27.24 4.08
CA MET A 378 22.69 26.61 3.34
C MET A 378 22.49 26.66 1.83
N ALA A 379 21.28 26.96 1.34
CA ALA A 379 21.01 27.07 -0.09
C ALA A 379 21.75 28.26 -0.69
N PRO A 380 22.33 28.15 -1.90
CA PRO A 380 22.95 29.31 -2.58
C PRO A 380 21.95 30.45 -2.77
N GLU A 381 22.40 31.71 -2.55
CA GLU A 381 21.56 32.87 -2.84
C GLU A 381 21.18 32.89 -4.33
N GLY A 382 19.89 32.72 -4.66
CA GLY A 382 19.36 32.85 -6.02
C GLY A 382 18.65 31.65 -6.63
N GLN A 383 18.28 30.63 -5.86
CA GLN A 383 17.37 29.58 -6.31
C GLN A 383 15.96 29.71 -5.74
#